data_373eefd24a626c28027c4d806ea5859d
#
_entry.id   373eefd24a626c28027c4d806ea5859d
#
_cell.length_a   1.000
_cell.length_b   1.000
_cell.length_c   1.000
_cell.angle_alpha   90.00
_cell.angle_beta   90.00
_cell.angle_gamma   90.00
#
_symmetry.space_group_name_H-M   'P 1'
#
loop_
_entity.id
_entity.type
_entity.pdbx_description
1 polymer ?
#
loop_
_entity_poly.entity_id
_entity_poly.type
_entity_poly.pdbx_seq_one_letter_code
_entity_poly.pdbx_strand_id
1 'polypeptide(L)'
;MQKRKISNSELNRLTPEEFRKANKNPIIIVLDNMRSHNNIGSIFRTADAFLIEAIYLCGITACPPHRDIHKTALGATETVEWKYFEKTETAIEELKSAGYIIYAVEQVENATNLDKLNINKETKI
;
A
#
# COMPACT_ATOMS: atom_id res chain seq x y z
N MET A 1 5.19 35.22 13.95
CA MET A 1 3.84 34.66 13.88
C MET A 1 3.88 33.14 14.14
N GLN A 2 3.21 32.67 15.15
CA GLN A 2 3.13 31.25 15.42
C GLN A 2 2.10 30.59 14.47
N LYS A 3 2.50 29.53 13.83
CA LYS A 3 1.60 28.74 12.99
C LYS A 3 0.89 27.71 13.87
N ARG A 4 -0.43 27.65 13.76
CA ARG A 4 -1.22 26.64 14.47
C ARG A 4 -0.97 25.26 13.87
N LYS A 5 -0.83 24.25 14.73
CA LYS A 5 -0.71 22.87 14.29
C LYS A 5 -2.08 22.38 13.78
N ILE A 6 -2.11 21.89 12.57
CA ILE A 6 -3.34 21.35 11.96
C ILE A 6 -3.58 19.94 12.47
N SER A 7 -4.79 19.65 12.95
CA SER A 7 -5.18 18.31 13.37
C SER A 7 -5.47 17.42 12.15
N ASN A 8 -5.44 16.11 12.36
CA ASN A 8 -5.71 15.15 11.27
C ASN A 8 -7.11 15.34 10.68
N SER A 9 -8.11 15.73 11.48
CA SER A 9 -9.47 15.98 11.00
C SER A 9 -9.53 17.20 10.06
N GLU A 10 -8.66 18.18 10.25
CA GLU A 10 -8.61 19.37 9.42
C GLU A 10 -7.88 19.17 8.09
N LEU A 11 -7.23 18.02 7.90
CA LEU A 11 -6.52 17.67 6.65
C LEU A 11 -7.43 17.06 5.60
N ASN A 12 -8.75 17.10 5.79
CA ASN A 12 -9.75 16.53 4.87
C ASN A 12 -9.52 15.04 4.59
N ARG A 13 -8.94 14.33 5.55
CA ARG A 13 -8.74 12.91 5.44
C ARG A 13 -10.08 12.19 5.50
N LEU A 14 -10.28 11.21 4.62
CA LEU A 14 -11.49 10.39 4.63
C LEU A 14 -11.59 9.59 5.94
N THR A 15 -12.82 9.45 6.45
CA THR A 15 -13.09 8.50 7.53
C THR A 15 -12.91 7.08 7.01
N PRO A 16 -12.70 6.06 7.89
CA PRO A 16 -12.64 4.67 7.44
C PRO A 16 -13.85 4.24 6.60
N GLU A 17 -15.05 4.70 6.95
CA GLU A 17 -16.26 4.38 6.19
C GLU A 17 -16.25 5.03 4.80
N GLU A 18 -15.88 6.31 4.73
CA GLU A 18 -15.75 7.03 3.46
C GLU A 18 -14.69 6.39 2.58
N PHE A 19 -13.56 5.97 3.18
CA PHE A 19 -12.50 5.28 2.46
C PHE A 19 -12.98 3.96 1.83
N ARG A 20 -13.73 3.16 2.59
CA ARG A 20 -14.26 1.88 2.10
C ARG A 20 -15.22 2.06 0.91
N LYS A 21 -15.99 3.15 0.92
CA LYS A 21 -16.97 3.47 -0.14
C LYS A 21 -16.35 4.17 -1.34
N ALA A 22 -15.16 4.74 -1.19
CA ALA A 22 -14.49 5.44 -2.27
C ALA A 22 -14.03 4.47 -3.36
N ASN A 23 -14.01 4.94 -4.60
CA ASN A 23 -13.40 4.19 -5.69
C ASN A 23 -11.89 4.15 -5.50
N LYS A 24 -11.32 2.94 -5.43
CA LYS A 24 -9.90 2.74 -5.27
C LYS A 24 -9.17 2.73 -6.61
N ASN A 25 -7.94 3.17 -6.62
CA ASN A 25 -7.04 2.92 -7.74
C ASN A 25 -6.76 1.42 -7.82
N PRO A 26 -6.83 0.80 -9.00
CA PRO A 26 -6.67 -0.66 -9.14
C PRO A 26 -5.21 -1.09 -9.02
N ILE A 27 -4.61 -0.76 -7.90
CA ILE A 27 -3.20 -1.05 -7.57
C ILE A 27 -3.16 -1.85 -6.29
N ILE A 28 -2.47 -2.97 -6.31
CA ILE A 28 -2.18 -3.76 -5.13
C ILE A 28 -0.67 -3.73 -4.90
N ILE A 29 -0.28 -3.35 -3.69
CA ILE A 29 1.12 -3.35 -3.29
C ILE A 29 1.43 -4.68 -2.63
N VAL A 30 2.45 -5.37 -3.13
CA VAL A 30 2.93 -6.64 -2.55
C VAL A 30 4.24 -6.39 -1.83
N LEU A 31 4.26 -6.65 -0.52
CA LEU A 31 5.45 -6.51 0.31
C LEU A 31 6.10 -7.89 0.48
N ASP A 32 7.20 -8.08 -0.22
CA ASP A 32 7.93 -9.34 -0.25
C ASP A 32 9.02 -9.36 0.82
N ASN A 33 8.76 -10.07 1.91
CA ASN A 33 9.73 -10.24 3.00
C ASN A 33 10.31 -8.92 3.53
N MET A 34 9.46 -7.93 3.72
CA MET A 34 9.87 -6.63 4.23
C MET A 34 10.14 -6.69 5.74
N ARG A 35 11.34 -6.30 6.14
CA ARG A 35 11.78 -6.37 7.54
C ARG A 35 11.44 -5.14 8.37
N SER A 36 11.44 -3.97 7.76
CA SER A 36 11.25 -2.70 8.48
C SER A 36 9.79 -2.45 8.80
N HIS A 37 9.42 -2.52 10.07
CA HIS A 37 8.07 -2.21 10.55
C HIS A 37 7.69 -0.75 10.26
N ASN A 38 8.64 0.18 10.40
CA ASN A 38 8.41 1.58 10.10
C ASN A 38 8.09 1.79 8.61
N ASN A 39 8.79 1.10 7.73
CA ASN A 39 8.52 1.17 6.29
C ASN A 39 7.17 0.57 5.94
N ILE A 40 6.80 -0.55 6.57
CA ILE A 40 5.47 -1.15 6.38
C ILE A 40 4.39 -0.14 6.73
N GLY A 41 4.49 0.50 7.89
CA GLY A 41 3.53 1.53 8.31
C GLY A 41 3.48 2.72 7.37
N SER A 42 4.64 3.18 6.88
CA SER A 42 4.73 4.28 5.91
C SER A 42 4.05 3.92 4.58
N ILE A 43 4.17 2.67 4.14
CA ILE A 43 3.50 2.19 2.93
C ILE A 43 1.98 2.18 3.13
N PHE A 44 1.48 1.75 4.30
CA PHE A 44 0.06 1.84 4.62
C PHE A 44 -0.44 3.29 4.54
N ARG A 45 0.31 4.22 5.11
CA ARG A 45 -0.06 5.64 5.07
C ARG A 45 -0.11 6.18 3.64
N THR A 46 0.88 5.85 2.83
CA THR A 46 0.92 6.26 1.42
C THR A 46 -0.24 5.63 0.64
N ALA A 47 -0.52 4.36 0.88
CA ALA A 47 -1.63 3.65 0.26
C ALA A 47 -2.99 4.29 0.59
N ASP A 48 -3.17 4.73 1.83
CA ASP A 48 -4.36 5.46 2.26
C ASP A 48 -4.49 6.77 1.47
N ALA A 49 -3.41 7.54 1.39
CA ALA A 49 -3.39 8.84 0.70
C ALA A 49 -3.72 8.74 -0.79
N PHE A 50 -3.30 7.67 -1.44
CA PHE A 50 -3.50 7.46 -2.89
C PHE A 50 -4.65 6.52 -3.23
N LEU A 51 -5.49 6.17 -2.26
CA LEU A 51 -6.63 5.27 -2.47
C LEU A 51 -6.22 3.96 -3.15
N ILE A 52 -5.16 3.34 -2.68
CA ILE A 52 -4.68 2.06 -3.17
C ILE A 52 -5.66 0.95 -2.76
N GLU A 53 -5.92 0.00 -3.66
CA GLU A 53 -6.92 -1.04 -3.46
C GLU A 53 -6.60 -1.95 -2.27
N ALA A 54 -5.37 -2.44 -2.17
CA ALA A 54 -4.96 -3.32 -1.08
C ALA A 54 -3.45 -3.43 -0.96
N ILE A 55 -3.00 -3.93 0.21
CA ILE A 55 -1.61 -4.30 0.45
C ILE A 55 -1.57 -5.80 0.80
N TYR A 56 -0.74 -6.55 0.11
CA TYR A 56 -0.49 -7.97 0.39
C TYR A 56 0.84 -8.10 1.12
N LEU A 57 0.77 -8.64 2.33
CA LEU A 57 1.92 -8.81 3.22
C LEU A 57 2.40 -10.24 3.13
N CYS A 58 3.63 -10.46 2.68
CA CYS A 58 4.11 -11.80 2.33
C CYS A 58 5.36 -12.21 3.11
N GLY A 59 5.41 -13.49 3.47
CA GLY A 59 6.57 -14.08 4.13
C GLY A 59 6.82 -13.52 5.52
N ILE A 60 8.03 -13.01 5.75
CA ILE A 60 8.41 -12.44 7.04
C ILE A 60 7.83 -11.05 7.31
N THR A 61 7.16 -10.46 6.34
CA THR A 61 6.53 -9.15 6.51
C THR A 61 5.54 -9.17 7.68
N ALA A 62 5.75 -8.29 8.66
CA ALA A 62 4.87 -8.22 9.82
C ALA A 62 3.50 -7.68 9.45
N CYS A 63 2.49 -8.14 10.16
CA CYS A 63 1.10 -7.74 9.95
C CYS A 63 0.60 -6.88 11.12
N PRO A 64 -0.35 -5.95 10.85
CA PRO A 64 -1.06 -5.30 11.95
C PRO A 64 -1.82 -6.34 12.80
N PRO A 65 -2.04 -6.08 14.11
CA PRO A 65 -1.56 -4.91 14.83
C PRO A 65 -0.10 -5.04 15.26
N HIS A 66 0.66 -3.98 15.12
CA HIS A 66 2.05 -3.91 15.58
C HIS A 66 2.39 -2.46 15.92
N ARG A 67 3.00 -2.24 17.09
CA ARG A 67 3.28 -0.88 17.59
C ARG A 67 4.04 -0.01 16.59
N ASP A 68 5.12 -0.54 16.01
CA ASP A 68 5.97 0.21 15.10
C ASP A 68 5.32 0.44 13.73
N ILE A 69 4.42 -0.45 13.32
CA ILE A 69 3.61 -0.24 12.13
C ILE A 69 2.61 0.89 12.39
N HIS A 70 1.88 0.84 13.50
CA HIS A 70 0.90 1.86 13.85
C HIS A 70 1.51 3.25 13.99
N LYS A 71 2.74 3.31 14.50
CA LYS A 71 3.46 4.58 14.70
C LYS A 71 3.64 5.37 13.41
N THR A 72 3.85 4.71 12.30
CA THR A 72 4.07 5.34 10.99
C THR A 72 2.83 5.28 10.09
N ALA A 73 1.96 4.31 10.29
CA ALA A 73 0.72 4.16 9.51
C ALA A 73 -0.33 5.22 9.85
N LEU A 74 -0.36 5.71 11.08
CA LEU A 74 -1.27 6.78 11.55
C LEU A 74 -2.75 6.50 11.21
N GLY A 75 -3.22 5.30 11.54
CA GLY A 75 -4.61 4.88 11.31
C GLY A 75 -4.86 4.19 9.97
N ALA A 76 -3.91 4.20 9.05
CA ALA A 76 -4.10 3.61 7.72
C ALA A 76 -4.29 2.09 7.73
N THR A 77 -3.87 1.40 8.79
CA THR A 77 -4.11 -0.04 8.94
C THR A 77 -5.59 -0.38 9.12
N GLU A 78 -6.42 0.60 9.50
CA GLU A 78 -7.86 0.44 9.65
C GLU A 78 -8.63 0.83 8.38
N THR A 79 -8.00 1.55 7.46
CA THR A 79 -8.62 2.02 6.22
C THR A 79 -8.25 1.16 5.02
N VAL A 80 -6.96 0.89 4.83
CA VAL A 80 -6.46 0.14 3.69
C VAL A 80 -6.68 -1.35 3.89
N GLU A 81 -7.30 -2.00 2.92
CA GLU A 81 -7.44 -3.46 2.92
C GLU A 81 -6.06 -4.11 2.86
N TRP A 82 -5.87 -5.18 3.63
CA TRP A 82 -4.63 -5.94 3.58
C TRP A 82 -4.91 -7.42 3.77
N LYS A 83 -3.99 -8.23 3.24
CA LYS A 83 -4.06 -9.68 3.33
C LYS A 83 -2.66 -10.25 3.52
N TYR A 84 -2.54 -11.29 4.31
CA TYR A 84 -1.28 -11.97 4.52
C TYR A 84 -1.17 -13.24 3.67
N PHE A 85 0.01 -13.47 3.11
CA PHE A 85 0.37 -14.71 2.41
C PHE A 85 1.68 -15.25 2.96
N GLU A 86 1.72 -16.51 3.28
CA GLU A 86 2.95 -17.15 3.75
C GLU A 86 4.06 -17.10 2.69
N LYS A 87 3.66 -17.23 1.42
CA LYS A 87 4.59 -17.19 0.27
C LYS A 87 4.20 -16.09 -0.70
N THR A 88 5.18 -15.30 -1.11
CA THR A 88 4.97 -14.23 -2.09
C THR A 88 4.48 -14.79 -3.42
N GLU A 89 4.98 -15.95 -3.84
CA GLU A 89 4.58 -16.61 -5.08
C GLU A 89 3.08 -16.86 -5.14
N THR A 90 2.48 -17.26 -4.02
CA THR A 90 1.03 -17.50 -3.92
C THR A 90 0.24 -16.20 -4.18
N ALA A 91 0.69 -15.08 -3.59
CA ALA A 91 0.08 -13.78 -3.82
C ALA A 91 0.17 -13.37 -5.29
N ILE A 92 1.33 -13.55 -5.90
CA ILE A 92 1.56 -13.21 -7.30
C ILE A 92 0.68 -14.03 -8.23
N GLU A 93 0.56 -15.34 -7.98
CA GLU A 93 -0.31 -16.23 -8.77
C GLU A 93 -1.77 -15.81 -8.68
N GLU A 94 -2.24 -15.49 -7.48
CA GLU A 94 -3.61 -15.00 -7.28
C GLU A 94 -3.87 -13.72 -8.07
N LEU A 95 -2.93 -12.78 -8.02
CA LEU A 95 -3.05 -11.50 -8.72
C LEU A 95 -3.02 -11.68 -10.24
N LYS A 96 -2.15 -12.51 -10.76
CA LYS A 96 -2.12 -12.82 -12.20
C LYS A 96 -3.43 -13.43 -12.66
N SER A 97 -3.98 -14.37 -11.88
CA SER A 97 -5.26 -15.01 -12.19
C SER A 97 -6.42 -14.02 -12.17
N ALA A 98 -6.32 -12.95 -11.36
CA ALA A 98 -7.32 -11.89 -11.27
C ALA A 98 -7.12 -10.78 -12.33
N GLY A 99 -6.14 -10.91 -13.21
CA GLY A 99 -5.91 -9.98 -14.31
C GLY A 99 -4.96 -8.83 -14.00
N TYR A 100 -4.22 -8.90 -12.87
CA TYR A 100 -3.23 -7.87 -12.53
C TYR A 100 -1.94 -8.09 -13.30
N ILE A 101 -1.33 -6.99 -13.72
CA ILE A 101 0.03 -6.98 -14.30
C ILE A 101 1.02 -6.79 -13.15
N ILE A 102 2.01 -7.65 -13.07
CA ILE A 102 2.99 -7.62 -11.99
C ILE A 102 4.22 -6.82 -12.40
N TYR A 103 4.55 -5.82 -11.59
CA TYR A 103 5.78 -5.04 -11.74
C TYR A 103 6.64 -5.27 -10.50
N ALA A 104 7.90 -5.62 -10.71
CA ALA A 104 8.87 -5.72 -9.61
C ALA A 104 9.63 -4.40 -9.48
N VAL A 105 9.60 -3.84 -8.28
CA VAL A 105 10.38 -2.63 -7.97
C VAL A 105 11.76 -3.07 -7.50
N GLU A 106 12.75 -2.99 -8.38
CA GLU A 106 14.09 -3.49 -8.16
C GLU A 106 15.12 -2.69 -8.95
N GLN A 107 16.35 -2.63 -8.44
CA GLN A 107 17.48 -2.06 -9.17
C GLN A 107 18.23 -3.18 -9.89
N VAL A 108 17.90 -3.40 -11.14
CA VAL A 108 18.53 -4.44 -11.97
C VAL A 108 18.88 -3.89 -13.35
N GLU A 109 19.76 -4.59 -14.07
CA GLU A 109 20.06 -4.25 -15.45
C GLU A 109 18.79 -4.33 -16.30
N ASN A 110 18.69 -3.43 -17.29
CA ASN A 110 17.56 -3.34 -18.21
C ASN A 110 16.23 -2.99 -17.53
N ALA A 111 16.26 -2.46 -16.32
CA ALA A 111 15.05 -1.98 -15.66
C ALA A 111 14.52 -0.73 -16.36
N THR A 112 13.19 -0.62 -16.43
CA THR A 112 12.54 0.60 -16.91
C THR A 112 12.42 1.59 -15.75
N ASN A 113 12.85 2.83 -15.94
CA ASN A 113 12.66 3.86 -14.92
C ASN A 113 11.17 4.15 -14.75
N LEU A 114 10.77 4.41 -13.50
CA LEU A 114 9.37 4.62 -13.15
C LEU A 114 8.71 5.77 -13.92
N ASP A 115 9.45 6.85 -14.16
CA ASP A 115 8.98 8.01 -14.92
C ASP A 115 8.73 7.72 -16.40
N LYS A 116 9.29 6.64 -16.93
CA LYS A 116 9.12 6.19 -18.32
C LYS A 116 8.08 5.09 -18.46
N LEU A 117 7.48 4.64 -17.35
CA LEU A 117 6.48 3.59 -17.38
C LEU A 117 5.14 4.16 -17.82
N ASN A 118 4.59 3.62 -18.90
CA ASN A 118 3.28 3.99 -19.42
C ASN A 118 2.21 3.04 -18.88
N ILE A 119 1.34 3.57 -18.04
CA ILE A 119 0.26 2.79 -17.42
C ILE A 119 -1.07 3.50 -17.66
N ASN A 120 -2.05 2.76 -18.17
CA ASN A 120 -3.41 3.23 -18.29
C ASN A 120 -4.06 3.26 -16.90
N LYS A 121 -4.91 4.25 -16.62
CA LYS A 121 -5.61 4.39 -15.33
C LYS A 121 -6.47 3.18 -14.95
N GLU A 122 -6.94 2.44 -15.94
CA GLU A 122 -7.80 1.28 -15.73
C GLU A 122 -7.02 -0.04 -15.61
N THR A 123 -5.70 0.00 -15.82
CA THR A 123 -4.86 -1.19 -15.73
C THR A 123 -4.72 -1.61 -14.27
N LYS A 124 -5.02 -2.87 -14.00
CA LYS A 124 -4.82 -3.47 -12.68
C LYS A 124 -3.35 -3.81 -12.48
N ILE A 125 -2.75 -3.26 -11.44
CA ILE A 125 -1.33 -3.44 -11.12
C ILE A 125 -1.17 -3.96 -9.71
#